data_418151471128e8b3b42390e2dfa03f7d
#
_entry.id   418151471128e8b3b42390e2dfa03f7d
#
_cell.length_a   1.000
_cell.length_b   1.000
_cell.length_c   1.000
_cell.angle_alpha   90.00
_cell.angle_beta   90.00
_cell.angle_gamma   90.00
#
_symmetry.space_group_name_H-M   'P 1'
#
loop_
_entity.id
_entity.type
_entity.pdbx_description
1 polymer ?
#
loop_
_entity_poly.entity_id
_entity_poly.type
_entity_poly.pdbx_seq_one_letter_code
_entity_poly.pdbx_strand_id
1 'polypeptide(L)'
;VADNTAATGTPPRFAIFRAKDARADADMSLMQYEPVSSIAAEGALRAQTAGVDEGHDLKVLFAIPGFSLTYVWFKSGFPLPRHSHNVDCLYYIVGGSLKIGHEELGVGDGFFVGRDVPYRYKPGAAGVEVLEFRAADVFNIKVLANNPTFWDEAVEAVRGHRSAWANETRPAAVMRSHFDFDAPRAAR
;
A
#
# COMPACT_ATOMS: atom_id res chain seq x y z
N VAL A 1 23.28 11.64 0.37
CA VAL A 1 23.18 10.74 -0.81
C VAL A 1 23.18 9.34 -0.23
N ALA A 2 22.01 8.76 -0.03
CA ALA A 2 21.88 7.37 0.40
C ALA A 2 22.23 6.48 -0.80
N ASP A 3 23.22 5.64 -0.60
CA ASP A 3 23.69 4.67 -1.57
C ASP A 3 22.57 3.62 -1.78
N ASN A 4 21.87 3.72 -2.89
CA ASN A 4 20.74 2.87 -3.23
C ASN A 4 21.29 1.56 -3.85
N THR A 5 21.94 0.74 -3.02
CA THR A 5 22.37 -0.59 -3.43
C THR A 5 21.15 -1.50 -3.48
N ALA A 6 20.49 -1.54 -4.65
CA ALA A 6 19.64 -2.66 -5.03
C ALA A 6 20.37 -3.97 -4.70
N ALA A 7 19.68 -4.93 -4.11
CA ALA A 7 20.28 -6.22 -3.78
C ALA A 7 20.94 -6.80 -5.05
N THR A 8 22.26 -6.83 -5.09
CA THR A 8 23.07 -7.24 -6.24
C THR A 8 23.13 -8.78 -6.38
N GLY A 9 21.99 -9.45 -6.18
CA GLY A 9 21.87 -10.89 -6.28
C GLY A 9 21.24 -11.31 -7.62
N THR A 10 21.65 -12.44 -8.15
CA THR A 10 20.93 -13.10 -9.25
C THR A 10 19.60 -13.60 -8.71
N PRO A 11 18.46 -13.28 -9.37
CA PRO A 11 17.16 -13.77 -8.91
C PRO A 11 17.13 -15.31 -8.93
N PRO A 12 16.42 -15.95 -7.99
CA PRO A 12 16.30 -17.40 -7.96
C PRO A 12 15.61 -17.92 -9.25
N ARG A 13 16.04 -19.06 -9.74
CA ARG A 13 15.42 -19.70 -10.93
C ARG A 13 14.01 -20.24 -10.64
N PHE A 14 13.71 -20.47 -9.36
CA PHE A 14 12.41 -20.92 -8.86
C PHE A 14 12.28 -20.54 -7.39
N ALA A 15 11.11 -20.02 -7.00
CA ALA A 15 10.81 -19.71 -5.60
C ALA A 15 9.33 -19.96 -5.33
N ILE A 16 9.02 -20.34 -4.09
CA ILE A 16 7.66 -20.45 -3.57
C ILE A 16 7.53 -19.46 -2.44
N PHE A 17 6.48 -18.65 -2.46
CA PHE A 17 6.09 -17.81 -1.31
C PHE A 17 4.74 -18.27 -0.75
N ARG A 18 4.46 -17.89 0.50
CA ARG A 18 3.18 -18.17 1.15
C ARG A 18 2.71 -16.93 1.89
N ALA A 19 1.42 -16.61 1.80
CA ALA A 19 0.82 -15.45 2.48
C ALA A 19 1.11 -15.45 4.00
N LYS A 20 1.08 -16.61 4.65
CA LYS A 20 1.38 -16.76 6.09
C LYS A 20 2.82 -16.42 6.49
N ASP A 21 3.74 -16.33 5.52
CA ASP A 21 5.14 -15.99 5.73
C ASP A 21 5.42 -14.52 5.32
N ALA A 22 4.36 -13.78 4.93
CA ALA A 22 4.46 -12.38 4.54
C ALA A 22 4.95 -11.52 5.71
N ARG A 23 5.79 -10.54 5.39
CA ARG A 23 6.40 -9.62 6.35
C ARG A 23 5.81 -8.21 6.17
N ALA A 24 5.78 -7.42 7.25
CA ALA A 24 5.45 -6.01 7.12
C ALA A 24 6.52 -5.28 6.29
N ASP A 25 6.11 -4.27 5.51
CA ASP A 25 7.06 -3.46 4.72
C ASP A 25 8.09 -2.76 5.62
N ALA A 26 7.68 -2.33 6.82
CA ALA A 26 8.57 -1.74 7.81
C ALA A 26 9.77 -2.65 8.19
N ASP A 27 9.59 -3.98 8.11
CA ASP A 27 10.65 -4.97 8.39
C ASP A 27 11.55 -5.23 7.16
N MET A 28 11.08 -4.85 5.98
CA MET A 28 11.75 -5.13 4.69
C MET A 28 12.39 -3.90 4.07
N SER A 29 11.84 -2.71 4.38
CA SER A 29 12.30 -1.41 3.84
C SER A 29 12.31 -1.35 2.30
N LEU A 30 11.32 -2.00 1.65
CA LEU A 30 11.20 -1.97 0.20
C LEU A 30 10.82 -0.58 -0.29
N MET A 31 9.89 0.08 0.41
CA MET A 31 9.35 1.36 0.02
C MET A 31 10.03 2.50 0.79
N GLN A 32 10.71 3.37 0.06
CA GLN A 32 11.40 4.55 0.62
C GLN A 32 10.50 5.77 0.51
N TYR A 33 10.13 6.35 1.65
CA TYR A 33 9.28 7.54 1.70
C TYR A 33 10.06 8.80 1.34
N GLU A 34 9.56 9.57 0.35
CA GLU A 34 10.18 10.78 -0.18
C GLU A 34 9.13 11.91 -0.27
N PRO A 35 9.02 12.80 0.76
CA PRO A 35 8.16 13.97 0.67
C PRO A 35 8.80 15.03 -0.24
N VAL A 36 8.01 15.60 -1.17
CA VAL A 36 8.53 16.59 -2.13
C VAL A 36 8.68 17.99 -1.55
N SER A 37 8.11 18.27 -0.37
CA SER A 37 8.11 19.58 0.28
C SER A 37 7.95 19.47 1.78
N SER A 38 8.22 20.57 2.51
CA SER A 38 7.91 20.68 3.94
C SER A 38 6.42 20.49 4.23
N ILE A 39 5.53 21.00 3.37
CA ILE A 39 4.08 20.80 3.50
C ILE A 39 3.72 19.31 3.46
N ALA A 40 4.30 18.55 2.53
CA ALA A 40 4.08 17.11 2.44
C ALA A 40 4.65 16.37 3.67
N ALA A 41 5.85 16.74 4.11
CA ALA A 41 6.50 16.13 5.28
C ALA A 41 5.73 16.39 6.57
N GLU A 42 5.39 17.65 6.84
CA GLU A 42 4.63 18.05 8.04
C GLU A 42 3.22 17.47 8.03
N GLY A 43 2.56 17.47 6.86
CA GLY A 43 1.24 16.90 6.68
C GLY A 43 1.21 15.40 6.98
N ALA A 44 2.18 14.65 6.46
CA ALA A 44 2.32 13.22 6.71
C ALA A 44 2.57 12.93 8.20
N LEU A 45 3.43 13.72 8.85
CA LEU A 45 3.70 13.59 10.29
C LEU A 45 2.43 13.86 11.12
N ARG A 46 1.62 14.84 10.74
CA ARG A 46 0.33 15.13 11.38
C ARG A 46 -0.65 13.98 11.23
N ALA A 47 -0.76 13.40 10.02
CA ALA A 47 -1.60 12.25 9.76
C ALA A 47 -1.14 11.01 10.55
N GLN A 48 0.18 10.78 10.64
CA GLN A 48 0.76 9.72 11.46
C GLN A 48 0.45 9.91 12.94
N THR A 49 0.62 11.13 13.46
CA THR A 49 0.27 11.48 14.84
C THR A 49 -1.22 11.27 15.14
N ALA A 50 -2.09 11.46 14.14
CA ALA A 50 -3.52 11.20 14.25
C ALA A 50 -3.87 9.71 14.22
N GLY A 51 -2.95 8.83 13.77
CA GLY A 51 -3.12 7.37 13.74
C GLY A 51 -3.45 6.82 12.36
N VAL A 52 -2.98 7.43 11.26
CA VAL A 52 -3.21 6.95 9.88
C VAL A 52 -2.73 5.52 9.66
N ASP A 53 -1.70 5.09 10.38
CA ASP A 53 -1.14 3.74 10.27
C ASP A 53 -2.14 2.64 10.66
N GLU A 54 -3.18 2.96 11.45
CA GLU A 54 -4.26 2.03 11.78
C GLU A 54 -5.25 1.82 10.63
N GLY A 55 -5.21 2.66 9.62
CA GLY A 55 -6.10 2.64 8.45
C GLY A 55 -5.62 1.75 7.30
N HIS A 56 -4.46 1.09 7.41
CA HIS A 56 -3.98 0.18 6.38
C HIS A 56 -3.20 -1.00 6.97
N ASP A 57 -3.09 -2.06 6.17
CA ASP A 57 -2.20 -3.20 6.45
C ASP A 57 -1.45 -3.55 5.18
N LEU A 58 -0.12 -3.38 5.17
CA LEU A 58 0.76 -3.62 4.04
C LEU A 58 1.70 -4.79 4.35
N LYS A 59 1.67 -5.80 3.49
CA LYS A 59 2.49 -7.01 3.60
C LYS A 59 3.32 -7.23 2.34
N VAL A 60 4.58 -7.56 2.52
CA VAL A 60 5.44 -8.04 1.44
C VAL A 60 5.23 -9.54 1.30
N LEU A 61 4.58 -9.95 0.21
CA LEU A 61 4.34 -11.36 -0.10
C LEU A 61 5.57 -12.01 -0.70
N PHE A 62 6.28 -11.26 -1.55
CA PHE A 62 7.45 -11.76 -2.28
C PHE A 62 8.33 -10.59 -2.72
N ALA A 63 9.64 -10.71 -2.56
CA ALA A 63 10.61 -9.77 -3.09
C ALA A 63 11.90 -10.50 -3.46
N ILE A 64 12.40 -10.21 -4.65
CA ILE A 64 13.68 -10.70 -5.19
C ILE A 64 14.32 -9.58 -6.02
N PRO A 65 15.61 -9.61 -6.32
CA PRO A 65 16.22 -8.60 -7.17
C PRO A 65 15.42 -8.37 -8.45
N GLY A 66 14.95 -7.11 -8.64
CA GLY A 66 14.20 -6.69 -9.82
C GLY A 66 12.70 -7.00 -9.81
N PHE A 67 12.13 -7.54 -8.72
CA PHE A 67 10.69 -7.81 -8.65
C PHE A 67 10.17 -7.81 -7.20
N SER A 68 8.98 -7.24 -6.99
CA SER A 68 8.25 -7.36 -5.73
C SER A 68 6.75 -7.54 -5.94
N LEU A 69 6.14 -8.23 -4.98
CA LEU A 69 4.70 -8.38 -4.85
C LEU A 69 4.33 -8.01 -3.43
N THR A 70 3.50 -6.99 -3.28
CA THR A 70 2.93 -6.57 -2.01
C THR A 70 1.42 -6.78 -2.02
N TYR A 71 0.87 -7.00 -0.85
CA TYR A 71 -0.55 -6.92 -0.56
C TYR A 71 -0.79 -5.70 0.30
N VAL A 72 -1.81 -4.93 0.00
CA VAL A 72 -2.25 -3.84 0.86
C VAL A 72 -3.76 -3.88 1.05
N TRP A 73 -4.20 -3.68 2.27
CA TRP A 73 -5.57 -3.39 2.62
C TRP A 73 -5.65 -1.95 3.09
N PHE A 74 -6.31 -1.10 2.32
CA PHE A 74 -6.73 0.22 2.77
C PHE A 74 -8.15 0.15 3.27
N LYS A 75 -8.36 0.55 4.52
CA LYS A 75 -9.67 0.59 5.15
C LYS A 75 -10.53 1.71 4.61
N SER A 76 -11.82 1.69 4.94
CA SER A 76 -12.77 2.71 4.49
C SER A 76 -12.30 4.13 4.85
N GLY A 77 -12.46 5.08 3.93
CA GLY A 77 -12.09 6.48 4.17
C GLY A 77 -10.60 6.76 4.34
N PHE A 78 -9.70 5.79 4.10
CA PHE A 78 -8.26 6.00 4.18
C PHE A 78 -7.80 7.14 3.24
N PRO A 79 -7.11 8.19 3.77
CA PRO A 79 -6.77 9.38 2.99
C PRO A 79 -5.47 9.22 2.22
N LEU A 80 -5.45 8.35 1.19
CA LEU A 80 -4.25 8.14 0.39
C LEU A 80 -3.81 9.46 -0.30
N PRO A 81 -2.56 9.93 -0.08
CA PRO A 81 -2.08 11.14 -0.74
C PRO A 81 -1.81 10.91 -2.24
N ARG A 82 -1.82 11.99 -3.03
CA ARG A 82 -1.29 11.93 -4.40
C ARG A 82 0.21 11.64 -4.33
N HIS A 83 0.65 10.64 -5.08
CA HIS A 83 2.03 10.17 -5.07
C HIS A 83 2.44 9.59 -6.44
N SER A 84 3.70 9.27 -6.60
CA SER A 84 4.26 8.47 -7.69
C SER A 84 5.33 7.53 -7.16
N HIS A 85 5.67 6.53 -7.95
CA HIS A 85 6.81 5.63 -7.70
C HIS A 85 7.83 5.75 -8.83
N ASN A 86 9.11 5.52 -8.53
CA ASN A 86 10.19 5.49 -9.52
C ASN A 86 10.25 4.17 -10.33
N VAL A 87 9.19 3.38 -10.31
CA VAL A 87 9.03 2.09 -11.00
C VAL A 87 7.62 1.94 -11.55
N ASP A 88 7.47 1.07 -12.55
CA ASP A 88 6.17 0.67 -13.05
C ASP A 88 5.44 -0.19 -12.03
N CYS A 89 4.13 0.07 -11.87
CA CYS A 89 3.27 -0.63 -10.92
C CYS A 89 2.03 -1.16 -11.62
N LEU A 90 1.71 -2.43 -11.37
CA LEU A 90 0.44 -3.05 -11.76
C LEU A 90 -0.35 -3.37 -10.48
N TYR A 91 -1.58 -2.92 -10.43
CA TYR A 91 -2.51 -3.08 -9.32
C TYR A 91 -3.63 -4.04 -9.71
N TYR A 92 -3.95 -5.00 -8.83
CA TYR A 92 -5.05 -5.92 -9.03
C TYR A 92 -5.91 -6.00 -7.78
N ILE A 93 -7.21 -5.73 -7.89
CA ILE A 93 -8.13 -5.67 -6.76
C ILE A 93 -8.62 -7.08 -6.43
N VAL A 94 -8.39 -7.49 -5.18
CA VAL A 94 -8.81 -8.82 -4.67
C VAL A 94 -9.97 -8.74 -3.69
N GLY A 95 -10.30 -7.53 -3.19
CA GLY A 95 -11.42 -7.31 -2.27
C GLY A 95 -11.86 -5.86 -2.25
N GLY A 96 -13.15 -5.61 -2.01
CA GLY A 96 -13.69 -4.26 -1.94
C GLY A 96 -13.71 -3.53 -3.27
N SER A 97 -13.57 -2.20 -3.22
CA SER A 97 -13.54 -1.33 -4.41
C SER A 97 -12.69 -0.09 -4.17
N LEU A 98 -12.32 0.60 -5.23
CA LEU A 98 -11.67 1.91 -5.19
C LEU A 98 -12.20 2.81 -6.30
N LYS A 99 -12.00 4.12 -6.11
CA LYS A 99 -12.27 5.13 -7.14
C LYS A 99 -10.97 5.82 -7.56
N ILE A 100 -10.66 5.76 -8.85
CA ILE A 100 -9.53 6.45 -9.47
C ILE A 100 -10.02 7.38 -10.59
N GLY A 101 -9.82 8.69 -10.45
CA GLY A 101 -10.44 9.66 -11.36
C GLY A 101 -11.96 9.56 -11.32
N HIS A 102 -12.56 9.21 -12.46
CA HIS A 102 -14.02 9.01 -12.63
C HIS A 102 -14.43 7.54 -12.62
N GLU A 103 -13.46 6.62 -12.67
CA GLU A 103 -13.68 5.17 -12.71
C GLU A 103 -13.84 4.61 -11.30
N GLU A 104 -14.78 3.71 -11.14
CA GLU A 104 -14.92 2.85 -9.96
C GLU A 104 -14.55 1.42 -10.34
N LEU A 105 -13.57 0.88 -9.64
CA LEU A 105 -13.01 -0.44 -9.89
C LEU A 105 -13.30 -1.36 -8.72
N GLY A 106 -13.66 -2.60 -9.01
CA GLY A 106 -13.98 -3.65 -8.04
C GLY A 106 -13.11 -4.89 -8.17
N VAL A 107 -13.52 -5.95 -7.48
CA VAL A 107 -12.79 -7.23 -7.49
C VAL A 107 -12.67 -7.77 -8.92
N GLY A 108 -11.45 -8.12 -9.31
CA GLY A 108 -11.10 -8.59 -10.65
C GLY A 108 -10.60 -7.49 -11.60
N ASP A 109 -10.88 -6.23 -11.27
CA ASP A 109 -10.34 -5.09 -12.01
C ASP A 109 -8.91 -4.75 -11.56
N GLY A 110 -8.24 -3.92 -12.34
CA GLY A 110 -6.91 -3.44 -12.02
C GLY A 110 -6.53 -2.21 -12.84
N PHE A 111 -5.39 -1.64 -12.55
CA PHE A 111 -4.84 -0.53 -13.30
C PHE A 111 -3.32 -0.57 -13.31
N PHE A 112 -2.75 0.01 -14.34
CA PHE A 112 -1.30 0.15 -14.49
C PHE A 112 -0.92 1.63 -14.34
N VAL A 113 0.18 1.86 -13.62
CA VAL A 113 0.78 3.20 -13.47
C VAL A 113 2.24 3.10 -13.87
N GLY A 114 2.62 3.85 -14.90
CA GLY A 114 4.02 3.94 -15.32
C GLY A 114 4.87 4.70 -14.31
N ARG A 115 6.16 4.48 -14.37
CA ARG A 115 7.17 5.20 -13.58
C ARG A 115 6.93 6.70 -13.57
N ASP A 116 7.05 7.31 -12.40
CA ASP A 116 6.93 8.75 -12.12
C ASP A 116 5.58 9.38 -12.50
N VAL A 117 4.57 8.58 -12.86
CA VAL A 117 3.22 9.09 -13.14
C VAL A 117 2.49 9.36 -11.82
N PRO A 118 2.05 10.62 -11.57
CA PRO A 118 1.32 10.94 -10.35
C PRO A 118 -0.11 10.42 -10.37
N TYR A 119 -0.50 9.73 -9.31
CA TYR A 119 -1.87 9.22 -9.16
C TYR A 119 -2.35 9.28 -7.71
N ARG A 120 -3.63 9.08 -7.54
CA ARG A 120 -4.32 8.88 -6.25
C ARG A 120 -5.61 8.13 -6.51
N TYR A 121 -5.96 7.21 -5.66
CA TYR A 121 -7.27 6.60 -5.60
C TYR A 121 -7.88 6.73 -4.20
N LYS A 122 -9.15 6.46 -4.07
CA LYS A 122 -9.88 6.44 -2.80
C LYS A 122 -10.46 5.05 -2.59
N PRO A 123 -10.23 4.42 -1.43
CA PRO A 123 -10.93 3.19 -1.07
C PRO A 123 -12.44 3.39 -1.07
N GLY A 124 -13.19 2.36 -1.45
CA GLY A 124 -14.64 2.33 -1.37
C GLY A 124 -15.16 2.26 0.07
N ALA A 125 -16.47 2.18 0.22
CA ALA A 125 -17.14 2.20 1.53
C ALA A 125 -16.76 1.02 2.44
N ALA A 126 -16.35 -0.12 1.88
CA ALA A 126 -15.87 -1.30 2.59
C ALA A 126 -14.32 -1.42 2.58
N GLY A 127 -13.61 -0.36 2.17
CA GLY A 127 -12.17 -0.44 1.92
C GLY A 127 -11.84 -1.15 0.61
N VAL A 128 -10.54 -1.39 0.41
CA VAL A 128 -10.02 -2.10 -0.77
C VAL A 128 -8.80 -2.95 -0.42
N GLU A 129 -8.75 -4.17 -0.95
CA GLU A 129 -7.60 -5.05 -0.91
C GLU A 129 -6.98 -5.16 -2.30
N VAL A 130 -5.68 -4.88 -2.39
CA VAL A 130 -4.96 -4.78 -3.66
C VAL A 130 -3.68 -5.62 -3.61
N LEU A 131 -3.42 -6.35 -4.69
CA LEU A 131 -2.08 -6.86 -5.00
C LEU A 131 -1.35 -5.84 -5.85
N GLU A 132 -0.12 -5.54 -5.48
CA GLU A 132 0.72 -4.56 -6.15
C GLU A 132 2.00 -5.23 -6.65
N PHE A 133 2.14 -5.28 -7.97
CA PHE A 133 3.29 -5.85 -8.66
C PHE A 133 4.22 -4.72 -9.10
N ARG A 134 5.50 -4.82 -8.79
CA ARG A 134 6.53 -3.85 -9.20
C ARG A 134 7.74 -4.53 -9.79
N ALA A 135 8.30 -3.90 -10.83
CA ALA A 135 9.53 -4.36 -11.47
C ALA A 135 10.78 -3.89 -10.71
N ALA A 136 10.74 -3.97 -9.37
CA ALA A 136 11.83 -3.66 -8.47
C ALA A 136 11.58 -4.28 -7.09
N ASP A 137 12.63 -4.50 -6.34
CA ASP A 137 12.62 -4.93 -4.94
C ASP A 137 12.81 -3.77 -3.95
N VAL A 138 13.35 -2.65 -4.43
CA VAL A 138 13.42 -1.38 -3.67
C VAL A 138 12.95 -0.25 -4.57
N PHE A 139 12.03 0.57 -4.06
CA PHE A 139 11.43 1.67 -4.80
C PHE A 139 11.05 2.81 -3.85
N ASN A 140 10.77 4.00 -4.38
CA ASN A 140 10.29 5.09 -3.55
C ASN A 140 8.76 5.23 -3.59
N ILE A 141 8.23 5.95 -2.62
CA ILE A 141 6.94 6.63 -2.70
C ILE A 141 7.19 8.14 -2.60
N LYS A 142 7.10 8.84 -3.73
CA LYS A 142 7.26 10.28 -3.79
C LYS A 142 5.92 10.94 -3.51
N VAL A 143 5.76 11.52 -2.31
CA VAL A 143 4.50 12.15 -1.88
C VAL A 143 4.39 13.56 -2.44
N LEU A 144 3.44 13.73 -3.36
CA LEU A 144 3.22 14.94 -4.17
C LEU A 144 2.09 15.83 -3.63
N ALA A 145 1.47 15.47 -2.51
CA ALA A 145 0.40 16.23 -1.87
C ALA A 145 0.93 17.53 -1.24
N ASN A 146 1.17 18.54 -2.08
CA ASN A 146 1.72 19.85 -1.70
C ASN A 146 0.60 20.89 -1.46
N ASN A 147 -0.45 20.49 -0.74
CA ASN A 147 -1.59 21.35 -0.40
C ASN A 147 -1.95 21.18 1.09
N PRO A 148 -1.85 22.24 1.91
CA PRO A 148 -2.21 22.17 3.33
C PRO A 148 -3.64 21.69 3.56
N THR A 149 -4.61 22.13 2.76
CA THR A 149 -6.02 21.73 2.86
C THR A 149 -6.19 20.22 2.73
N PHE A 150 -5.46 19.56 1.81
CA PHE A 150 -5.48 18.09 1.72
C PHE A 150 -5.10 17.44 3.05
N TRP A 151 -4.05 17.95 3.70
CA TRP A 151 -3.57 17.37 4.95
C TRP A 151 -4.52 17.64 6.13
N ASP A 152 -5.18 18.81 6.15
CA ASP A 152 -6.21 19.09 7.14
C ASP A 152 -7.39 18.13 6.98
N GLU A 153 -7.88 17.93 5.75
CA GLU A 153 -8.92 16.94 5.43
C GLU A 153 -8.46 15.50 5.76
N ALA A 154 -7.21 15.16 5.49
CA ALA A 154 -6.66 13.84 5.79
C ALA A 154 -6.63 13.55 7.29
N VAL A 155 -6.18 14.52 8.10
CA VAL A 155 -6.16 14.39 9.56
C VAL A 155 -7.59 14.24 10.11
N GLU A 156 -8.56 15.02 9.62
CA GLU A 156 -9.97 14.89 10.02
C GLU A 156 -10.57 13.54 9.58
N ALA A 157 -10.24 13.07 8.38
CA ALA A 157 -10.66 11.74 7.93
C ALA A 157 -10.11 10.63 8.84
N VAL A 158 -8.83 10.68 9.22
CA VAL A 158 -8.23 9.74 10.17
C VAL A 158 -8.97 9.77 11.50
N ARG A 159 -9.18 10.94 12.09
CA ARG A 159 -9.89 11.10 13.37
C ARG A 159 -11.32 10.55 13.33
N GLY A 160 -12.02 10.80 12.21
CA GLY A 160 -13.40 10.34 12.00
C GLY A 160 -13.54 8.83 11.81
N HIS A 161 -12.52 8.17 11.24
CA HIS A 161 -12.59 6.74 10.90
C HIS A 161 -11.83 5.82 11.86
N ARG A 162 -10.85 6.34 12.61
CA ARG A 162 -9.93 5.55 13.43
C ARG A 162 -10.61 4.55 14.36
N SER A 163 -11.69 4.95 15.05
CA SER A 163 -12.43 4.06 15.94
C SER A 163 -13.16 2.94 15.19
N ALA A 164 -13.64 3.21 13.98
CA ALA A 164 -14.27 2.22 13.12
C ALA A 164 -13.23 1.23 12.56
N TRP A 165 -12.04 1.70 12.20
CA TRP A 165 -10.95 0.87 11.67
C TRP A 165 -10.54 -0.27 12.59
N ALA A 166 -10.64 -0.10 13.92
CA ALA A 166 -10.32 -1.14 14.88
C ALA A 166 -11.21 -2.40 14.72
N ASN A 167 -12.44 -2.22 14.23
CA ASN A 167 -13.43 -3.28 14.05
C ASN A 167 -13.72 -3.61 12.59
N GLU A 168 -13.08 -2.91 11.65
CA GLU A 168 -13.28 -3.14 10.22
C GLU A 168 -12.65 -4.47 9.80
N THR A 169 -13.38 -5.23 8.99
CA THR A 169 -12.93 -6.51 8.47
C THR A 169 -12.61 -6.41 6.99
N ARG A 170 -11.63 -7.20 6.54
CA ARG A 170 -11.24 -7.26 5.13
C ARG A 170 -12.45 -7.62 4.25
N PRO A 171 -12.66 -6.93 3.12
CA PRO A 171 -13.82 -7.13 2.25
C PRO A 171 -13.78 -8.43 1.43
N ALA A 172 -12.60 -9.03 1.21
CA ALA A 172 -12.43 -10.22 0.37
C ALA A 172 -12.93 -11.50 1.06
N ALA A 173 -14.23 -11.72 1.06
CA ALA A 173 -14.82 -12.93 1.66
C ALA A 173 -14.35 -14.22 0.95
N VAL A 174 -14.12 -14.19 -0.35
CA VAL A 174 -13.70 -15.36 -1.15
C VAL A 174 -12.21 -15.66 -0.98
N MET A 175 -11.39 -14.64 -0.75
CA MET A 175 -9.94 -14.75 -0.67
C MET A 175 -9.43 -14.78 0.79
N ARG A 176 -10.29 -14.66 1.79
CA ARG A 176 -9.90 -14.59 3.21
C ARG A 176 -9.00 -15.73 3.66
N SER A 177 -9.30 -16.94 3.24
CA SER A 177 -8.49 -18.11 3.58
C SER A 177 -7.08 -18.09 2.97
N HIS A 178 -6.89 -17.30 1.89
CA HIS A 178 -5.63 -17.17 1.19
C HIS A 178 -4.77 -16.02 1.74
N PHE A 179 -5.40 -14.97 2.26
CA PHE A 179 -4.75 -13.78 2.83
C PHE A 179 -4.95 -13.68 4.34
N ASP A 180 -5.18 -14.80 5.02
CA ASP A 180 -5.20 -14.85 6.48
C ASP A 180 -3.74 -14.88 6.99
N PHE A 181 -3.19 -13.71 7.22
CA PHE A 181 -1.83 -13.52 7.72
C PHE A 181 -1.69 -13.92 9.22
N ASP A 182 -2.81 -14.00 9.91
CA ASP A 182 -2.88 -14.31 11.36
C ASP A 182 -3.20 -15.78 11.65
N ALA A 183 -3.41 -16.59 10.59
CA ALA A 183 -3.67 -18.01 10.77
C ALA A 183 -2.51 -18.71 11.51
N PRO A 184 -2.79 -19.51 12.55
CA PRO A 184 -1.75 -20.21 13.27
C PRO A 184 -0.98 -21.14 12.32
N ARG A 185 0.35 -21.07 12.38
CA ARG A 185 1.21 -21.98 11.60
C ARG A 185 0.87 -23.42 12.00
N ALA A 186 0.40 -24.22 11.04
CA ALA A 186 0.27 -25.65 11.26
C ALA A 186 1.63 -26.21 11.69
N ALA A 187 1.69 -26.82 12.87
CA ALA A 187 2.88 -27.51 13.33
C ALA A 187 3.25 -28.58 12.27
N ARG A 188 4.49 -28.53 11.78
CA ARG A 188 5.06 -29.56 10.88
C ARG A 188 5.56 -30.70 11.72
#